data_cc95e1adad0267d518648720ae53b915
#
_entry.id   cc95e1adad0267d518648720ae53b915
#
_cell.length_a   1.000
_cell.length_b   1.000
_cell.length_c   1.000
_cell.angle_alpha   90.00
_cell.angle_beta   90.00
_cell.angle_gamma   90.00
#
_symmetry.space_group_name_H-M   'P 1'
#
loop_
_entity.id
_entity.type
_entity.pdbx_description
1 polymer ?
#
loop_
_entity_poly.entity_id
_entity_poly.type
_entity_poly.pdbx_seq_one_letter_code
_entity_poly.pdbx_strand_id
1 'polypeptide(L)'
;MTFRKAQRSNAKLRLAITGAAGSGKTYSSLLIAKGLGGKIAMIDTENGSGDLYSNLTDYDICSLTPPYDPRKYEQLIHEAEQAGYDIIIIDSLSHAWNGQGGILDLQARVTEAKYRGNSYAAWRDVTPLHNRLVNTLLASPCHIIATMRSKTDYVQSENERGRTEIRKVGLAPVQREGIDYEFAVVFEVNSDHLVNVSKDRTRLFDGDIFTITTDTGKVLRDWLDGNSQASVD
;
A
#
# COMPACT_ATOMS: atom_id res chain seq x y z
N MET A 1 -24.48 8.52 -16.51
CA MET A 1 -23.75 9.05 -15.33
C MET A 1 -24.61 10.13 -14.68
N THR A 2 -24.82 10.07 -13.37
CA THR A 2 -25.65 11.06 -12.64
C THR A 2 -24.84 11.64 -11.49
N PHE A 3 -24.95 12.94 -11.26
CA PHE A 3 -24.39 13.60 -10.08
C PHE A 3 -25.18 13.21 -8.84
N ARG A 4 -24.49 12.97 -7.72
CA ARG A 4 -25.09 12.72 -6.39
C ARG A 4 -24.40 13.57 -5.34
N LYS A 5 -25.04 13.75 -4.19
CA LYS A 5 -24.36 14.35 -3.04
C LYS A 5 -23.22 13.45 -2.58
N ALA A 6 -22.06 14.06 -2.27
CA ALA A 6 -20.93 13.35 -1.69
C ALA A 6 -21.28 12.89 -0.27
N GLN A 7 -20.92 11.64 0.06
CA GLN A 7 -21.12 11.05 1.39
C GLN A 7 -19.92 10.17 1.70
N ARG A 8 -19.33 10.31 2.89
CA ARG A 8 -18.16 9.52 3.33
C ARG A 8 -18.46 8.03 3.44
N SER A 9 -19.65 7.66 3.87
CA SER A 9 -20.13 6.27 3.97
C SER A 9 -20.08 5.47 2.65
N ASN A 10 -19.97 6.18 1.52
CA ASN A 10 -19.78 5.53 0.22
C ASN A 10 -18.28 5.35 -0.15
N ALA A 11 -17.37 5.88 0.67
CA ALA A 11 -15.93 5.76 0.40
C ALA A 11 -15.38 4.48 1.06
N LYS A 12 -14.41 3.87 0.40
CA LYS A 12 -13.64 2.76 0.95
C LYS A 12 -12.24 3.24 1.29
N LEU A 13 -11.70 2.79 2.42
CA LEU A 13 -10.36 3.13 2.84
C LEU A 13 -9.33 2.65 1.82
N ARG A 14 -8.37 3.51 1.51
CA ARG A 14 -7.14 3.20 0.77
C ARG A 14 -5.99 3.64 1.65
N LEU A 15 -5.40 2.68 2.37
CA LEU A 15 -4.36 2.95 3.35
C LEU A 15 -3.09 2.21 2.97
N ALA A 16 -1.97 2.90 3.01
CA ALA A 16 -0.66 2.31 2.86
C ALA A 16 0.13 2.36 4.18
N ILE A 17 0.85 1.28 4.48
CA ILE A 17 1.79 1.22 5.60
C ILE A 17 3.17 0.96 5.03
N THR A 18 4.09 1.91 5.20
CA THR A 18 5.46 1.79 4.72
C THR A 18 6.41 1.62 5.90
N GLY A 19 7.56 1.01 5.67
CA GLY A 19 8.58 0.84 6.71
C GLY A 19 9.63 -0.21 6.37
N ALA A 20 10.72 -0.19 7.12
CA ALA A 20 11.81 -1.16 7.01
C ALA A 20 11.34 -2.59 7.37
N ALA A 21 12.17 -3.59 7.09
CA ALA A 21 11.94 -4.94 7.60
C ALA A 21 11.89 -4.93 9.14
N GLY A 22 10.93 -5.66 9.72
CA GLY A 22 10.76 -5.72 11.18
C GLY A 22 10.07 -4.51 11.81
N SER A 23 9.65 -3.47 11.06
CA SER A 23 8.96 -2.31 11.64
C SER A 23 7.52 -2.59 12.10
N GLY A 24 6.99 -3.81 11.91
CA GLY A 24 5.64 -4.17 12.37
C GLY A 24 4.52 -3.89 11.37
N LYS A 25 4.79 -3.75 10.06
CA LYS A 25 3.77 -3.45 9.04
C LYS A 25 2.62 -4.45 8.99
N THR A 26 2.94 -5.74 8.96
CA THR A 26 1.95 -6.85 8.96
C THR A 26 1.08 -6.78 10.21
N TYR A 27 1.71 -6.68 11.38
CA TYR A 27 1.03 -6.54 12.66
C TYR A 27 0.08 -5.34 12.69
N SER A 28 0.57 -4.18 12.26
CA SER A 28 -0.18 -2.92 12.19
C SER A 28 -1.36 -3.01 11.23
N SER A 29 -1.19 -3.65 10.06
CA SER A 29 -2.28 -3.83 9.08
C SER A 29 -3.42 -4.65 9.66
N LEU A 30 -3.13 -5.71 10.40
CA LEU A 30 -4.12 -6.56 11.08
C LEU A 30 -4.82 -5.82 12.21
N LEU A 31 -4.12 -5.00 13.01
CA LEU A 31 -4.76 -4.19 14.04
C LEU A 31 -5.75 -3.16 13.46
N ILE A 32 -5.36 -2.49 12.37
CA ILE A 32 -6.25 -1.55 11.68
C ILE A 32 -7.46 -2.31 11.12
N ALA A 33 -7.24 -3.43 10.44
CA ALA A 33 -8.31 -4.25 9.87
C ALA A 33 -9.29 -4.73 10.96
N LYS A 34 -8.77 -5.21 12.10
CA LYS A 34 -9.57 -5.57 13.27
C LYS A 34 -10.44 -4.40 13.76
N GLY A 35 -9.89 -3.19 13.80
CA GLY A 35 -10.61 -1.99 14.22
C GLY A 35 -11.68 -1.54 13.24
N LEU A 36 -11.44 -1.69 11.93
CA LEU A 36 -12.42 -1.44 10.88
C LEU A 36 -13.61 -2.40 11.00
N GLY A 37 -13.35 -3.66 11.36
CA GLY A 37 -14.38 -4.70 11.46
C GLY A 37 -14.78 -5.27 10.09
N GLY A 38 -15.46 -6.42 10.11
CA GLY A 38 -15.84 -7.16 8.91
C GLY A 38 -14.91 -8.33 8.59
N LYS A 39 -15.12 -8.98 7.45
CA LYS A 39 -14.33 -10.14 7.00
C LYS A 39 -13.04 -9.66 6.35
N ILE A 40 -11.91 -10.24 6.77
CA ILE A 40 -10.57 -9.85 6.35
C ILE A 40 -9.97 -10.95 5.47
N ALA A 41 -9.52 -10.58 4.27
CA ALA A 41 -8.66 -11.40 3.43
C ALA A 41 -7.25 -10.79 3.41
N MET A 42 -6.22 -11.63 3.48
CA MET A 42 -4.82 -11.24 3.33
C MET A 42 -4.19 -11.93 2.13
N ILE A 43 -3.60 -11.16 1.24
CA ILE A 43 -2.71 -11.63 0.18
C ILE A 43 -1.29 -11.52 0.73
N ASP A 44 -0.72 -12.66 1.13
CA ASP A 44 0.62 -12.75 1.71
C ASP A 44 1.67 -13.09 0.66
N THR A 45 2.64 -12.21 0.48
CA THR A 45 3.80 -12.43 -0.38
C THR A 45 5.11 -12.53 0.41
N GLU A 46 5.01 -12.54 1.74
CA GLU A 46 6.15 -12.57 2.68
C GLU A 46 6.37 -14.00 3.25
N ASN A 47 6.14 -15.03 2.40
CA ASN A 47 6.41 -16.44 2.70
C ASN A 47 5.71 -16.99 3.96
N GLY A 48 4.44 -16.68 4.16
CA GLY A 48 3.65 -17.20 5.28
C GLY A 48 3.87 -16.41 6.58
N SER A 49 4.47 -15.22 6.51
CA SER A 49 4.65 -14.38 7.70
C SER A 49 3.32 -13.95 8.32
N GLY A 50 2.27 -13.89 7.51
CA GLY A 50 0.92 -13.58 7.96
C GLY A 50 0.41 -14.58 9.00
N ASP A 51 0.68 -15.88 8.86
CA ASP A 51 0.21 -16.92 9.78
C ASP A 51 0.70 -16.73 11.23
N LEU A 52 1.83 -16.03 11.42
CA LEU A 52 2.40 -15.76 12.75
C LEU A 52 1.47 -14.92 13.64
N TYR A 53 0.52 -14.23 13.06
CA TYR A 53 -0.37 -13.29 13.74
C TYR A 53 -1.83 -13.78 13.83
N SER A 54 -2.07 -15.06 13.61
CA SER A 54 -3.41 -15.68 13.62
C SER A 54 -4.18 -15.47 14.95
N ASN A 55 -3.49 -15.16 16.02
CA ASN A 55 -4.10 -14.90 17.34
C ASN A 55 -4.60 -13.45 17.51
N LEU A 56 -4.30 -12.53 16.56
CA LEU A 56 -4.69 -11.11 16.67
C LEU A 56 -6.15 -10.87 16.34
N THR A 57 -6.61 -11.50 15.27
CA THR A 57 -7.99 -11.40 14.76
C THR A 57 -8.27 -12.59 13.84
N ASP A 58 -9.52 -12.76 13.49
CA ASP A 58 -9.92 -13.75 12.48
C ASP A 58 -9.72 -13.19 11.08
N TYR A 59 -9.02 -13.91 10.20
CA TYR A 59 -8.77 -13.57 8.80
C TYR A 59 -8.38 -14.78 7.98
N ASP A 60 -8.71 -14.73 6.69
CA ASP A 60 -8.28 -15.73 5.73
C ASP A 60 -7.04 -15.23 4.98
N ILE A 61 -6.12 -16.15 4.68
CA ILE A 61 -4.87 -15.84 4.03
C ILE A 61 -4.70 -16.62 2.73
N CYS A 62 -4.25 -15.93 1.69
CA CYS A 62 -3.82 -16.53 0.43
C CYS A 62 -2.35 -16.20 0.19
N SER A 63 -1.50 -17.23 0.17
CA SER A 63 -0.07 -17.06 -0.10
C SER A 63 0.18 -16.92 -1.60
N LEU A 64 0.70 -15.79 -2.02
CA LEU A 64 1.15 -15.53 -3.37
C LEU A 64 2.67 -15.71 -3.46
N THR A 65 3.09 -16.72 -4.20
CA THR A 65 4.51 -17.03 -4.45
C THR A 65 4.96 -16.54 -5.83
N PRO A 66 6.28 -16.43 -6.08
CA PRO A 66 6.78 -16.05 -7.40
C PRO A 66 6.20 -16.92 -8.53
N PRO A 67 5.99 -16.35 -9.72
CA PRO A 67 6.23 -14.97 -10.08
C PRO A 67 5.16 -14.03 -9.53
N TYR A 68 5.61 -12.85 -9.02
CA TYR A 68 4.75 -11.80 -8.45
C TYR A 68 4.15 -10.90 -9.54
N ASP A 69 3.53 -11.53 -10.53
CA ASP A 69 2.91 -10.84 -11.66
C ASP A 69 1.73 -9.97 -11.17
N PRO A 70 1.66 -8.69 -11.55
CA PRO A 70 0.56 -7.81 -11.16
C PRO A 70 -0.84 -8.36 -11.43
N ARG A 71 -0.99 -9.15 -12.50
CA ARG A 71 -2.26 -9.80 -12.87
C ARG A 71 -2.75 -10.82 -11.83
N LYS A 72 -1.83 -11.46 -11.10
CA LYS A 72 -2.20 -12.36 -10.01
C LYS A 72 -2.77 -11.60 -8.81
N TYR A 73 -2.20 -10.42 -8.50
CA TYR A 73 -2.78 -9.56 -7.45
C TYR A 73 -4.18 -9.11 -7.84
N GLU A 74 -4.38 -8.67 -9.09
CA GLU A 74 -5.70 -8.29 -9.60
C GLU A 74 -6.70 -9.45 -9.46
N GLN A 75 -6.30 -10.66 -9.84
CA GLN A 75 -7.13 -11.86 -9.72
C GLN A 75 -7.52 -12.13 -8.26
N LEU A 76 -6.56 -12.15 -7.34
CA LEU A 76 -6.81 -12.42 -5.92
C LEU A 76 -7.68 -11.33 -5.27
N ILE A 77 -7.52 -10.06 -5.66
CA ILE A 77 -8.39 -8.98 -5.22
C ILE A 77 -9.83 -9.26 -5.66
N HIS A 78 -10.05 -9.61 -6.93
CA HIS A 78 -11.40 -9.91 -7.43
C HIS A 78 -11.98 -11.18 -6.81
N GLU A 79 -11.19 -12.20 -6.53
CA GLU A 79 -11.64 -13.40 -5.81
C GLU A 79 -12.09 -13.04 -4.40
N ALA A 80 -11.35 -12.21 -3.68
CA ALA A 80 -11.75 -11.73 -2.35
C ALA A 80 -13.03 -10.89 -2.40
N GLU A 81 -13.18 -10.00 -3.38
CA GLU A 81 -14.41 -9.22 -3.61
C GLU A 81 -15.62 -10.13 -3.83
N GLN A 82 -15.48 -11.14 -4.69
CA GLN A 82 -16.56 -12.11 -4.98
C GLN A 82 -16.92 -12.99 -3.80
N ALA A 83 -15.93 -13.33 -2.95
CA ALA A 83 -16.14 -14.09 -1.73
C ALA A 83 -16.76 -13.25 -0.58
N GLY A 84 -16.97 -11.95 -0.79
CA GLY A 84 -17.66 -11.08 0.15
C GLY A 84 -16.82 -10.66 1.35
N TYR A 85 -15.50 -10.49 1.14
CA TYR A 85 -14.64 -9.85 2.13
C TYR A 85 -14.87 -8.34 2.16
N ASP A 86 -14.75 -7.75 3.35
CA ASP A 86 -14.91 -6.30 3.55
C ASP A 86 -13.58 -5.57 3.46
N ILE A 87 -12.49 -6.26 3.82
CA ILE A 87 -11.13 -5.73 3.90
C ILE A 87 -10.17 -6.67 3.19
N ILE A 88 -9.31 -6.10 2.35
CA ILE A 88 -8.21 -6.83 1.70
C ILE A 88 -6.90 -6.20 2.16
N ILE A 89 -6.06 -7.02 2.81
CA ILE A 89 -4.68 -6.66 3.15
C ILE A 89 -3.76 -7.24 2.07
N ILE A 90 -2.82 -6.44 1.57
CA ILE A 90 -1.79 -6.87 0.61
C ILE A 90 -0.43 -6.70 1.29
N ASP A 91 0.17 -7.80 1.67
CA ASP A 91 1.46 -7.84 2.39
C ASP A 91 2.49 -8.70 1.65
N SER A 92 3.32 -8.09 0.76
CA SER A 92 3.42 -6.67 0.49
C SER A 92 3.18 -6.34 -0.99
N LEU A 93 2.76 -5.10 -1.26
CA LEU A 93 2.63 -4.58 -2.61
C LEU A 93 4.00 -4.36 -3.29
N SER A 94 5.09 -4.31 -2.53
CA SER A 94 6.44 -4.12 -3.06
C SER A 94 6.90 -5.25 -3.98
N HIS A 95 6.47 -6.49 -3.74
CA HIS A 95 6.83 -7.60 -4.61
C HIS A 95 6.19 -7.52 -6.00
N ALA A 96 5.03 -6.90 -6.14
CA ALA A 96 4.44 -6.61 -7.46
C ALA A 96 5.33 -5.67 -8.29
N TRP A 97 6.18 -4.88 -7.65
CA TRP A 97 7.12 -3.96 -8.29
C TRP A 97 8.47 -4.62 -8.56
N ASN A 98 9.19 -5.02 -7.51
CA ASN A 98 10.58 -5.44 -7.57
C ASN A 98 10.81 -6.94 -7.29
N GLY A 99 9.75 -7.71 -7.04
CA GLY A 99 9.86 -9.17 -6.88
C GLY A 99 10.06 -9.89 -8.22
N GLN A 100 10.44 -11.14 -8.15
CA GLN A 100 10.59 -12.01 -9.33
C GLN A 100 9.25 -12.09 -10.10
N GLY A 101 9.26 -11.69 -11.36
CA GLY A 101 8.05 -11.60 -12.20
C GLY A 101 7.20 -10.36 -11.94
N GLY A 102 7.63 -9.45 -11.06
CA GLY A 102 7.03 -8.14 -10.87
C GLY A 102 7.32 -7.17 -12.02
N ILE A 103 6.88 -5.93 -11.88
CA ILE A 103 6.92 -4.92 -12.94
C ILE A 103 8.35 -4.68 -13.47
N LEU A 104 9.35 -4.57 -12.59
CA LEU A 104 10.74 -4.34 -13.03
C LEU A 104 11.31 -5.55 -13.79
N ASP A 105 11.01 -6.76 -13.36
CA ASP A 105 11.45 -7.98 -14.05
C ASP A 105 10.73 -8.13 -15.40
N LEU A 106 9.44 -7.84 -15.48
CA LEU A 106 8.70 -7.81 -16.73
C LEU A 106 9.26 -6.76 -17.70
N GLN A 107 9.61 -5.58 -17.19
CA GLN A 107 10.22 -4.51 -17.99
C GLN A 107 11.57 -4.96 -18.56
N ALA A 108 12.43 -5.59 -17.75
CA ALA A 108 13.70 -6.11 -18.22
C ALA A 108 13.53 -7.16 -19.33
N ARG A 109 12.63 -8.13 -19.14
CA ARG A 109 12.32 -9.17 -20.14
C ARG A 109 11.79 -8.58 -21.45
N VAL A 110 10.87 -7.63 -21.38
CA VAL A 110 10.31 -6.96 -22.56
C VAL A 110 11.38 -6.12 -23.27
N THR A 111 12.30 -5.50 -22.51
CA THR A 111 13.44 -4.74 -23.05
C THR A 111 14.29 -5.61 -23.97
N GLU A 112 14.66 -6.79 -23.50
CA GLU A 112 15.50 -7.71 -24.28
C GLU A 112 14.72 -8.35 -25.43
N ALA A 113 13.52 -8.88 -25.16
CA ALA A 113 12.75 -9.64 -26.14
C ALA A 113 12.21 -8.80 -27.30
N LYS A 114 11.81 -7.55 -27.05
CA LYS A 114 11.06 -6.73 -28.02
C LYS A 114 11.80 -5.47 -28.46
N TYR A 115 12.55 -4.86 -27.57
CA TYR A 115 13.09 -3.52 -27.78
C TYR A 115 14.62 -3.46 -27.94
N ARG A 116 15.30 -4.62 -28.10
CA ARG A 116 16.75 -4.71 -28.35
C ARG A 116 17.58 -3.89 -27.38
N GLY A 117 17.26 -3.96 -26.09
CA GLY A 117 17.95 -3.24 -25.03
C GLY A 117 17.43 -1.82 -24.74
N ASN A 118 16.44 -1.30 -25.48
CA ASN A 118 15.85 0.01 -25.19
C ASN A 118 14.85 -0.09 -24.02
N SER A 119 15.35 0.11 -22.80
CA SER A 119 14.56 0.04 -21.57
C SER A 119 13.46 1.09 -21.49
N TYR A 120 13.69 2.29 -22.05
CA TYR A 120 12.69 3.34 -22.06
C TYR A 120 11.46 2.96 -22.89
N ALA A 121 11.69 2.38 -24.08
CA ALA A 121 10.58 1.94 -24.94
C ALA A 121 9.77 0.79 -24.33
N ALA A 122 10.39 -0.09 -23.51
CA ALA A 122 9.72 -1.20 -22.87
C ALA A 122 8.64 -0.76 -21.85
N TRP A 123 8.78 0.40 -21.25
CA TRP A 123 7.76 0.96 -20.35
C TRP A 123 6.40 1.17 -21.01
N ARG A 124 6.37 1.35 -22.34
CA ARG A 124 5.12 1.43 -23.10
C ARG A 124 4.23 0.20 -22.89
N ASP A 125 4.84 -0.98 -22.81
CA ASP A 125 4.11 -2.25 -22.65
C ASP A 125 3.82 -2.59 -21.19
N VAL A 126 4.68 -2.15 -20.27
CA VAL A 126 4.62 -2.56 -18.85
C VAL A 126 3.86 -1.56 -17.98
N THR A 127 3.94 -0.27 -18.28
CA THR A 127 3.17 0.76 -17.57
C THR A 127 1.66 0.45 -17.50
N PRO A 128 0.99 -0.02 -18.57
CA PRO A 128 -0.42 -0.37 -18.49
C PRO A 128 -0.73 -1.48 -17.48
N LEU A 129 0.19 -2.44 -17.27
CA LEU A 129 0.02 -3.51 -16.28
C LEU A 129 0.04 -2.94 -14.86
N HIS A 130 1.00 -2.07 -14.58
CA HIS A 130 1.06 -1.38 -13.28
C HIS A 130 -0.19 -0.53 -13.02
N ASN A 131 -0.57 0.29 -14.01
CA ASN A 131 -1.74 1.16 -13.89
C ASN A 131 -3.04 0.37 -13.67
N ARG A 132 -3.15 -0.81 -14.29
CA ARG A 132 -4.32 -1.68 -14.12
C ARG A 132 -4.39 -2.23 -12.69
N LEU A 133 -3.27 -2.69 -12.12
CA LEU A 133 -3.21 -3.09 -10.72
C LEU A 133 -3.63 -1.93 -9.79
N VAL A 134 -3.06 -0.73 -9.98
CA VAL A 134 -3.43 0.44 -9.20
C VAL A 134 -4.93 0.76 -9.32
N ASN A 135 -5.46 0.74 -10.55
CA ASN A 135 -6.88 0.97 -10.76
C ASN A 135 -7.76 -0.08 -10.08
N THR A 136 -7.34 -1.35 -10.05
CA THR A 136 -8.04 -2.43 -9.31
C THR A 136 -8.07 -2.13 -7.82
N LEU A 137 -6.94 -1.72 -7.24
CA LEU A 137 -6.90 -1.30 -5.82
C LEU A 137 -7.86 -0.16 -5.52
N LEU A 138 -7.87 0.87 -6.39
CA LEU A 138 -8.69 2.06 -6.20
C LEU A 138 -10.19 1.82 -6.41
N ALA A 139 -10.55 0.98 -7.37
CA ALA A 139 -11.93 0.68 -7.72
C ALA A 139 -12.58 -0.37 -6.81
N SER A 140 -11.81 -1.11 -6.01
CA SER A 140 -12.31 -2.18 -5.15
C SER A 140 -13.45 -1.72 -4.24
N PRO A 141 -14.55 -2.47 -4.13
CA PRO A 141 -15.62 -2.22 -3.17
C PRO A 141 -15.23 -2.54 -1.72
N CYS A 142 -14.04 -3.15 -1.50
CA CYS A 142 -13.48 -3.44 -0.20
C CYS A 142 -12.58 -2.32 0.31
N HIS A 143 -12.32 -2.26 1.62
CA HIS A 143 -11.22 -1.48 2.15
C HIS A 143 -9.89 -2.14 1.76
N ILE A 144 -8.92 -1.35 1.31
CA ILE A 144 -7.59 -1.84 0.94
C ILE A 144 -6.55 -1.30 1.91
N ILE A 145 -5.78 -2.20 2.50
CA ILE A 145 -4.61 -1.90 3.31
C ILE A 145 -3.40 -2.55 2.61
N ALA A 146 -2.48 -1.75 2.11
CA ALA A 146 -1.29 -2.25 1.44
C ALA A 146 -0.04 -1.96 2.27
N THR A 147 0.77 -2.97 2.54
CA THR A 147 2.09 -2.74 3.10
C THR A 147 3.12 -2.57 1.99
N MET A 148 4.11 -1.73 2.22
CA MET A 148 5.24 -1.54 1.33
C MET A 148 6.54 -1.47 2.12
N ARG A 149 7.57 -2.11 1.60
CA ARG A 149 8.93 -1.96 2.12
C ARG A 149 9.44 -0.57 1.83
N SER A 150 10.23 0.01 2.73
CA SER A 150 10.90 1.29 2.51
C SER A 150 12.36 1.08 2.17
N LYS A 151 12.89 1.95 1.33
CA LYS A 151 14.32 2.12 1.06
C LYS A 151 14.73 3.54 1.44
N THR A 152 16.01 3.72 1.78
CA THR A 152 16.56 5.05 1.97
C THR A 152 16.50 5.83 0.67
N ASP A 153 15.94 7.02 0.73
CA ASP A 153 15.88 7.93 -0.40
C ASP A 153 17.02 8.94 -0.34
N TYR A 154 17.64 9.16 -1.49
CA TYR A 154 18.78 10.06 -1.64
C TYR A 154 18.49 11.05 -2.75
N VAL A 155 18.71 12.33 -2.47
CA VAL A 155 18.65 13.39 -3.48
C VAL A 155 20.07 13.86 -3.79
N GLN A 156 20.34 14.00 -5.07
CA GLN A 156 21.53 14.71 -5.54
C GLN A 156 21.24 16.22 -5.54
N SER A 157 22.02 16.96 -4.78
CA SER A 157 21.99 18.43 -4.78
C SER A 157 23.38 18.97 -5.10
N GLU A 158 23.46 20.12 -5.70
CA GLU A 158 24.72 20.86 -5.80
C GLU A 158 24.94 21.65 -4.52
N ASN A 159 26.14 21.53 -3.92
CA ASN A 159 26.52 22.37 -2.80
C ASN A 159 26.96 23.75 -3.30
N GLU A 160 27.17 24.69 -2.37
CA GLU A 160 27.60 26.05 -2.66
C GLU A 160 28.90 26.18 -3.49
N ARG A 161 29.64 25.08 -3.65
CA ARG A 161 30.88 25.00 -4.44
C ARG A 161 30.67 24.31 -5.81
N GLY A 162 29.41 24.11 -6.25
CA GLY A 162 29.07 23.46 -7.52
C GLY A 162 29.42 21.99 -7.60
N ARG A 163 29.62 21.30 -6.46
CA ARG A 163 29.88 19.86 -6.43
C ARG A 163 28.60 19.12 -6.10
N THR A 164 28.38 18.01 -6.80
CA THR A 164 27.26 17.10 -6.51
C THR A 164 27.44 16.49 -5.12
N GLU A 165 26.48 16.70 -4.25
CA GLU A 165 26.38 16.10 -2.93
C GLU A 165 25.15 15.19 -2.87
N ILE A 166 25.34 13.95 -2.36
CA ILE A 166 24.24 13.01 -2.16
C ILE A 166 23.78 13.14 -0.71
N ARG A 167 22.57 13.64 -0.53
CA ARG A 167 21.95 13.78 0.80
C ARG A 167 20.85 12.75 0.99
N LYS A 168 20.83 12.09 2.16
CA LYS A 168 19.71 11.27 2.59
C LYS A 168 18.53 12.20 2.90
N VAL A 169 17.38 11.99 2.25
CA VAL A 169 16.21 12.87 2.35
C VAL A 169 15.09 12.22 3.16
N GLY A 170 15.11 10.88 3.30
CA GLY A 170 14.06 10.16 4.02
C GLY A 170 14.00 8.69 3.65
N LEU A 171 12.80 8.14 3.72
CA LEU A 171 12.46 6.80 3.27
C LEU A 171 11.43 6.93 2.14
N ALA A 172 11.64 6.18 1.07
CA ALA A 172 10.66 6.06 -0.01
C ALA A 172 10.11 4.63 -0.08
N PRO A 173 8.85 4.42 -0.44
CA PRO A 173 8.31 3.08 -0.62
C PRO A 173 9.02 2.37 -1.78
N VAL A 174 9.26 1.06 -1.63
CA VAL A 174 9.74 0.20 -2.72
C VAL A 174 8.56 -0.10 -3.63
N GLN A 175 8.28 0.85 -4.50
CA GLN A 175 7.21 0.82 -5.48
C GLN A 175 7.52 1.88 -6.56
N ARG A 176 6.67 1.99 -7.59
CA ARG A 176 6.75 3.07 -8.56
C ARG A 176 6.61 4.42 -7.85
N GLU A 177 7.43 5.37 -8.24
CA GLU A 177 7.35 6.75 -7.73
C GLU A 177 5.93 7.30 -7.86
N GLY A 178 5.45 7.96 -6.81
CA GLY A 178 4.12 8.55 -6.77
C GLY A 178 3.00 7.60 -6.38
N ILE A 179 3.27 6.34 -6.04
CA ILE A 179 2.23 5.39 -5.57
C ILE A 179 1.52 5.88 -4.31
N ASP A 180 2.20 6.62 -3.47
CA ASP A 180 1.67 7.23 -2.24
C ASP A 180 0.54 8.23 -2.51
N TYR A 181 0.55 8.88 -3.69
CA TYR A 181 -0.54 9.78 -4.09
C TYR A 181 -1.88 9.05 -4.28
N GLU A 182 -1.84 7.77 -4.55
CA GLU A 182 -3.04 6.96 -4.78
C GLU A 182 -3.77 6.59 -3.48
N PHE A 183 -3.05 6.52 -2.36
CA PHE A 183 -3.66 6.22 -1.07
C PHE A 183 -4.25 7.46 -0.38
N ALA A 184 -5.32 7.27 0.38
CA ALA A 184 -5.93 8.34 1.18
C ALA A 184 -5.14 8.62 2.46
N VAL A 185 -4.56 7.57 3.04
CA VAL A 185 -3.75 7.63 4.26
C VAL A 185 -2.46 6.85 4.03
N VAL A 186 -1.33 7.41 4.42
CA VAL A 186 -0.01 6.75 4.35
C VAL A 186 0.69 6.90 5.69
N PHE A 187 0.93 5.76 6.33
CA PHE A 187 1.65 5.63 7.59
C PHE A 187 3.06 5.11 7.34
N GLU A 188 4.07 5.83 7.81
CA GLU A 188 5.45 5.39 7.84
C GLU A 188 5.79 4.86 9.21
N VAL A 189 6.03 3.55 9.34
CA VAL A 189 6.35 2.89 10.62
C VAL A 189 7.85 2.70 10.72
N ASN A 190 8.43 3.27 11.78
CA ASN A 190 9.86 3.15 12.07
C ASN A 190 10.20 1.85 12.86
N SER A 191 11.47 1.65 13.17
CA SER A 191 11.96 0.48 13.95
C SER A 191 11.44 0.42 15.39
N ASP A 192 11.01 1.54 15.93
CA ASP A 192 10.44 1.64 17.29
C ASP A 192 8.92 1.48 17.28
N HIS A 193 8.36 1.08 16.13
CA HIS A 193 6.92 0.91 15.86
C HIS A 193 6.11 2.21 15.98
N LEU A 194 6.78 3.36 15.93
CA LEU A 194 6.11 4.65 15.87
C LEU A 194 5.77 5.01 14.44
N VAL A 195 4.58 5.58 14.28
CA VAL A 195 4.06 6.07 13.00
C VAL A 195 4.40 7.53 12.82
N ASN A 196 4.98 7.86 11.67
CA ASN A 196 4.95 9.18 11.10
C ASN A 196 3.92 9.21 9.97
N VAL A 197 3.03 10.19 9.98
CA VAL A 197 1.95 10.31 8.99
C VAL A 197 2.46 11.13 7.82
N SER A 198 2.76 10.48 6.69
CA SER A 198 3.24 11.20 5.49
C SER A 198 2.10 11.73 4.62
N LYS A 199 0.91 11.15 4.76
CA LYS A 199 -0.31 11.62 4.09
C LYS A 199 -1.54 11.24 4.88
N ASP A 200 -2.44 12.20 5.08
CA ASP A 200 -3.75 11.95 5.68
C ASP A 200 -4.83 12.87 5.09
N ARG A 201 -5.68 12.31 4.23
CA ARG A 201 -6.84 13.03 3.70
C ARG A 201 -8.01 13.08 4.71
N THR A 202 -7.92 12.32 5.80
CA THR A 202 -8.95 12.31 6.84
C THR A 202 -8.78 13.42 7.87
N ARG A 203 -7.55 13.92 8.01
CA ARG A 203 -7.11 14.86 9.06
C ARG A 203 -7.26 14.32 10.49
N LEU A 204 -7.36 12.99 10.64
CA LEU A 204 -7.50 12.36 11.96
C LEU A 204 -6.16 12.25 12.70
N PHE A 205 -5.06 12.25 11.96
CA PHE A 205 -3.73 11.94 12.48
C PHE A 205 -2.69 13.03 12.11
N ASP A 206 -3.14 14.18 11.66
CA ASP A 206 -2.24 15.27 11.23
C ASP A 206 -1.34 15.74 12.38
N GLY A 207 -0.02 15.60 12.19
CA GLY A 207 0.99 16.03 13.17
C GLY A 207 1.21 15.07 14.33
N ASP A 208 0.52 13.95 14.39
CA ASP A 208 0.65 12.96 15.46
C ASP A 208 1.80 11.99 15.20
N ILE A 209 2.48 11.61 16.31
CA ILE A 209 3.38 10.47 16.36
C ILE A 209 2.77 9.47 17.32
N PHE A 210 2.42 8.28 16.85
CA PHE A 210 1.69 7.29 17.65
C PHE A 210 2.09 5.86 17.29
N THR A 211 1.62 4.90 18.08
CA THR A 211 1.69 3.47 17.76
C THR A 211 0.32 3.00 17.29
N ILE A 212 0.29 2.25 16.19
CA ILE A 212 -0.95 1.69 15.65
C ILE A 212 -1.55 0.69 16.64
N THR A 213 -2.83 0.86 16.93
CA THR A 213 -3.65 -0.03 17.74
C THR A 213 -4.95 -0.37 17.03
N THR A 214 -5.75 -1.23 17.63
CA THR A 214 -7.10 -1.51 17.12
C THR A 214 -7.98 -0.25 17.11
N ASP A 215 -7.74 0.69 18.01
CA ASP A 215 -8.50 1.95 18.06
C ASP A 215 -8.18 2.85 16.86
N THR A 216 -6.99 2.77 16.29
CA THR A 216 -6.66 3.44 15.02
C THR A 216 -7.64 3.02 13.91
N GLY A 217 -7.94 1.73 13.81
CA GLY A 217 -8.93 1.22 12.85
C GLY A 217 -10.36 1.67 13.16
N LYS A 218 -10.74 1.70 14.45
CA LYS A 218 -12.07 2.18 14.86
C LYS A 218 -12.29 3.66 14.52
N VAL A 219 -11.29 4.50 14.77
CA VAL A 219 -11.32 5.92 14.44
C VAL A 219 -11.50 6.12 12.93
N LEU A 220 -10.78 5.35 12.11
CA LEU A 220 -10.95 5.38 10.66
C LEU A 220 -12.35 4.93 10.22
N ARG A 221 -12.88 3.86 10.81
CA ARG A 221 -14.25 3.40 10.55
C ARG A 221 -15.27 4.48 10.89
N ASP A 222 -15.20 5.00 12.11
CA ASP A 222 -16.15 6.00 12.59
C ASP A 222 -16.13 7.27 11.72
N TRP A 223 -14.95 7.63 11.21
CA TRP A 223 -14.82 8.72 10.24
C TRP A 223 -15.48 8.40 8.89
N LEU A 224 -15.30 7.18 8.37
CA LEU A 224 -15.92 6.73 7.12
C LEU A 224 -17.44 6.68 7.25
N ASP A 225 -17.96 6.20 8.38
CA ASP A 225 -19.40 6.13 8.67
C ASP A 225 -20.05 7.51 8.91
N GLY A 226 -19.22 8.57 8.98
CA GLY A 226 -19.70 9.92 9.25
C GLY A 226 -20.02 10.21 10.73
N ASN A 227 -19.63 9.30 11.62
CA ASN A 227 -19.91 9.40 13.07
C ASN A 227 -18.87 10.27 13.81
N SER A 228 -17.68 10.50 13.23
CA SER A 228 -16.68 11.39 13.81
C SER A 228 -16.77 12.77 13.17
N GLN A 229 -17.00 13.80 13.98
CA GLN A 229 -16.68 15.17 13.61
C GLN A 229 -15.16 15.32 13.70
N ALA A 230 -14.45 15.26 12.55
CA ALA A 230 -13.17 15.94 12.50
C ALA A 230 -13.45 17.39 12.83
N SER A 231 -12.81 17.93 13.85
CA SER A 231 -12.90 19.35 14.19
C SER A 231 -12.48 20.13 12.95
N VAL A 232 -13.48 20.73 12.30
CA VAL A 232 -13.28 21.68 11.21
C VAL A 232 -13.10 23.02 11.91
N ASP A 233 -11.87 23.39 12.19
CA ASP A 233 -11.47 24.76 12.46
C ASP A 233 -10.79 25.35 11.22
#